data_edc829451bee8605f6e713820c52c2d0
#
_entry.id   edc829451bee8605f6e713820c52c2d0
#
_cell.length_a   1.000
_cell.length_b   1.000
_cell.length_c   1.000
_cell.angle_alpha   90.00
_cell.angle_beta   90.00
_cell.angle_gamma   90.00
#
_symmetry.space_group_name_H-M   'P 1'
#
loop_
_entity.id
_entity.type
_entity.pdbx_description
1 polymer ?
#
loop_
_entity_poly.entity_id
_entity_poly.type
_entity_poly.pdbx_seq_one_letter_code
_entity_poly.pdbx_strand_id
1 'polypeptide(L)'
;MQNIGFSKDFKIPCTLDLLGQETPVTIIPCEEIRKEFPLSVYSFKTINELTKETLKYSGRFVYDKIAVFVNSRDKKYPTKIRTMVGESERFSGVRTFGANEKNPQNGRRRSNNLFCLYDNITGNLVSIMSGDAISDYRTASSIAVGIEAIGLPDTEYSVSVLGIGAVGTTVVFALTALRRPPKTIQMVAARKCGFSSVRERVKHYIESTFKVKLDQKIDLIPCETLKEALGRDIDIVVDAMSLPHYQEVVNETVLNLKNRNHFIYADADKQALAASLVDKFHTHIFDSIKLARRLESSVGNTLKGQLENPNVLSISALLRNEAEAGPLSTYTIIGLPIIDTAIGTLIYKSLRGDPYVM
;
A
#
# COMPACT_ATOMS: atom_id res chain seq x y z
N MET A 1 17.83 -17.36 -19.22
CA MET A 1 18.34 -16.15 -18.57
C MET A 1 18.76 -16.57 -17.17
N GLN A 2 20.07 -16.59 -16.91
CA GLN A 2 20.60 -17.00 -15.62
C GLN A 2 20.12 -16.03 -14.54
N ASN A 3 19.59 -16.58 -13.43
CA ASN A 3 19.39 -15.84 -12.20
C ASN A 3 20.75 -15.30 -11.78
N ILE A 4 20.93 -13.98 -11.81
CA ILE A 4 22.02 -13.34 -11.11
C ILE A 4 21.60 -13.38 -9.64
N GLY A 5 21.86 -14.53 -9.00
CA GLY A 5 21.82 -14.65 -7.55
C GLY A 5 22.98 -13.80 -7.02
N PHE A 6 22.67 -12.79 -6.22
CA PHE A 6 23.70 -12.15 -5.41
C PHE A 6 24.31 -13.23 -4.52
N SER A 7 25.62 -13.48 -4.68
CA SER A 7 26.37 -14.35 -3.77
C SER A 7 26.17 -13.83 -2.34
N LYS A 8 25.98 -14.75 -1.39
CA LYS A 8 25.95 -14.42 0.06
C LYS A 8 27.21 -13.71 0.54
N ASP A 9 28.26 -13.73 -0.27
CA ASP A 9 29.59 -13.17 0.05
C ASP A 9 29.85 -11.82 -0.61
N PHE A 10 28.83 -11.15 -1.20
CA PHE A 10 29.00 -9.84 -1.76
C PHE A 10 29.12 -8.82 -0.62
N LYS A 11 30.35 -8.55 -0.20
CA LYS A 11 30.68 -7.48 0.75
C LYS A 11 30.65 -6.15 -0.01
N ILE A 12 29.66 -5.30 0.28
CA ILE A 12 29.69 -3.90 -0.14
C ILE A 12 30.82 -3.21 0.63
N PRO A 13 31.65 -2.38 -0.01
CA PRO A 13 32.69 -1.63 0.71
C PRO A 13 32.06 -0.86 1.87
N CYS A 14 32.61 -1.02 3.05
CA CYS A 14 32.11 -0.44 4.28
C CYS A 14 32.37 1.05 4.33
N THR A 15 31.44 1.81 4.91
CA THR A 15 31.75 3.16 5.40
C THR A 15 32.51 3.03 6.72
N LEU A 16 33.68 3.69 6.81
CA LEU A 16 34.42 3.81 8.08
C LEU A 16 33.62 4.70 9.03
N ASP A 17 33.39 4.24 10.25
CA ASP A 17 32.86 5.10 11.31
C ASP A 17 33.94 6.09 11.81
N LEU A 18 33.57 7.00 12.70
CA LEU A 18 34.46 8.01 13.29
C LEU A 18 35.63 7.39 14.09
N LEU A 19 35.59 6.11 14.39
CA LEU A 19 36.61 5.35 15.10
C LEU A 19 37.45 4.45 14.19
N GLY A 20 37.22 4.49 12.87
CA GLY A 20 37.88 3.63 11.90
C GLY A 20 37.36 2.20 11.88
N GLN A 21 36.22 1.91 12.51
CA GLN A 21 35.60 0.59 12.49
C GLN A 21 34.66 0.47 11.29
N GLU A 22 34.79 -0.62 10.55
CA GLU A 22 33.89 -0.95 9.44
C GLU A 22 32.52 -1.33 9.98
N THR A 23 31.49 -0.53 9.67
CA THR A 23 30.10 -0.92 9.96
C THR A 23 29.58 -1.75 8.78
N PRO A 24 29.36 -3.05 8.96
CA PRO A 24 28.93 -3.90 7.85
C PRO A 24 27.51 -3.54 7.42
N VAL A 25 27.32 -3.30 6.12
CA VAL A 25 25.99 -3.11 5.53
C VAL A 25 25.28 -4.44 5.43
N THR A 26 24.11 -4.53 6.05
CA THR A 26 23.30 -5.76 6.03
C THR A 26 22.40 -5.80 4.77
N ILE A 27 22.44 -6.93 4.06
CA ILE A 27 21.52 -7.16 2.93
C ILE A 27 20.40 -8.11 3.40
N ILE A 28 19.14 -7.66 3.26
CA ILE A 28 17.96 -8.44 3.66
C ILE A 28 17.08 -8.68 2.43
N PRO A 29 17.07 -9.90 1.88
CA PRO A 29 16.26 -10.25 0.71
C PRO A 29 14.79 -10.43 1.07
N CYS A 30 13.91 -10.41 0.05
CA CYS A 30 12.47 -10.52 0.23
C CYS A 30 12.04 -11.81 0.94
N GLU A 31 12.69 -12.91 0.66
CA GLU A 31 12.40 -14.22 1.27
C GLU A 31 12.66 -14.23 2.78
N GLU A 32 13.75 -13.57 3.24
CA GLU A 32 14.06 -13.43 4.67
C GLU A 32 13.01 -12.56 5.37
N ILE A 33 12.61 -11.44 4.73
CA ILE A 33 11.53 -10.59 5.24
C ILE A 33 10.21 -11.38 5.35
N ARG A 34 9.88 -12.16 4.31
CA ARG A 34 8.64 -12.95 4.27
C ARG A 34 8.65 -14.13 5.24
N LYS A 35 9.82 -14.62 5.63
CA LYS A 35 9.97 -15.65 6.66
C LYS A 35 9.71 -15.07 8.06
N GLU A 36 10.27 -13.90 8.36
CA GLU A 36 10.10 -13.24 9.65
C GLU A 36 8.70 -12.61 9.80
N PHE A 37 8.23 -11.95 8.77
CA PHE A 37 6.90 -11.36 8.69
C PHE A 37 6.07 -12.05 7.59
N PRO A 38 5.61 -13.30 7.81
CA PRO A 38 4.77 -13.98 6.84
C PRO A 38 3.45 -13.23 6.63
N LEU A 39 2.80 -13.46 5.48
CA LEU A 39 1.44 -12.97 5.26
C LEU A 39 0.50 -13.72 6.22
N SER A 40 0.20 -13.11 7.35
CA SER A 40 -0.62 -13.67 8.42
C SER A 40 -1.30 -12.56 9.22
N VAL A 41 -2.35 -12.91 9.93
CA VAL A 41 -3.06 -12.02 10.86
C VAL A 41 -2.11 -11.48 11.93
N TYR A 42 -1.24 -12.33 12.47
CA TYR A 42 -0.31 -11.95 13.53
C TYR A 42 0.68 -10.85 13.07
N SER A 43 1.33 -11.05 11.92
CA SER A 43 2.25 -10.04 11.37
C SER A 43 1.53 -8.71 11.11
N PHE A 44 0.30 -8.76 10.60
CA PHE A 44 -0.45 -7.54 10.31
C PHE A 44 -1.01 -6.85 11.54
N LYS A 45 -1.24 -7.53 12.66
CA LYS A 45 -1.55 -6.82 13.93
C LYS A 45 -0.41 -5.87 14.28
N THR A 46 0.83 -6.34 14.28
CA THR A 46 2.01 -5.51 14.57
C THR A 46 2.20 -4.39 13.54
N ILE A 47 2.11 -4.72 12.24
CA ILE A 47 2.32 -3.75 11.15
C ILE A 47 1.20 -2.69 11.14
N ASN A 48 -0.06 -3.06 11.39
CA ASN A 48 -1.17 -2.11 11.44
C ASN A 48 -1.04 -1.13 12.62
N GLU A 49 -0.68 -1.61 13.82
CA GLU A 49 -0.45 -0.72 14.97
C GLU A 49 0.72 0.24 14.72
N LEU A 50 1.84 -0.24 14.19
CA LEU A 50 2.97 0.61 13.82
C LEU A 50 2.56 1.66 12.77
N THR A 51 1.81 1.26 11.76
CA THR A 51 1.32 2.16 10.70
C THR A 51 0.36 3.20 11.28
N LYS A 52 -0.54 2.80 12.19
CA LYS A 52 -1.49 3.67 12.86
C LYS A 52 -0.77 4.77 13.65
N GLU A 53 0.19 4.40 14.48
CA GLU A 53 0.97 5.37 15.25
C GLU A 53 1.81 6.29 14.33
N THR A 54 2.42 5.74 13.28
CA THR A 54 3.18 6.53 12.31
C THR A 54 2.28 7.54 11.58
N LEU A 55 1.09 7.15 11.13
CA LEU A 55 0.13 8.03 10.47
C LEU A 55 -0.40 9.10 11.42
N LYS A 56 -0.72 8.72 12.67
CA LYS A 56 -1.24 9.63 13.69
C LYS A 56 -0.31 10.82 13.95
N TYR A 57 0.99 10.57 13.94
CA TYR A 57 2.01 11.59 14.21
C TYR A 57 2.82 11.98 12.97
N SER A 58 2.33 11.71 11.77
CA SER A 58 3.05 11.95 10.51
C SER A 58 3.54 13.39 10.30
N GLY A 59 2.86 14.38 10.87
CA GLY A 59 3.27 15.78 10.82
C GLY A 59 4.57 16.12 11.56
N ARG A 60 5.07 15.20 12.40
CA ARG A 60 6.32 15.39 13.18
C ARG A 60 7.57 14.96 12.42
N PHE A 61 7.41 14.26 11.30
CA PHE A 61 8.53 13.67 10.56
C PHE A 61 8.80 14.41 9.25
N VAL A 62 10.04 14.38 8.84
CA VAL A 62 10.46 14.86 7.52
C VAL A 62 10.30 13.73 6.50
N TYR A 63 9.65 14.03 5.39
CA TYR A 63 9.51 13.09 4.28
C TYR A 63 9.30 13.80 2.96
N ASP A 64 9.72 13.16 1.88
CA ASP A 64 9.48 13.64 0.52
C ASP A 64 9.37 12.49 -0.49
N LYS A 65 8.85 12.81 -1.66
CA LYS A 65 8.66 11.87 -2.76
C LYS A 65 9.00 12.57 -4.07
N ILE A 66 9.97 12.03 -4.79
CA ILE A 66 10.43 12.54 -6.08
C ILE A 66 10.09 11.51 -7.16
N ALA A 67 9.48 11.96 -8.25
CA ALA A 67 9.20 11.13 -9.40
C ALA A 67 9.96 11.65 -10.62
N VAL A 68 10.66 10.74 -11.29
CA VAL A 68 11.34 11.01 -12.55
C VAL A 68 10.79 10.08 -13.62
N PHE A 69 10.37 10.64 -14.74
CA PHE A 69 10.00 9.86 -15.92
C PHE A 69 11.25 9.64 -16.75
N VAL A 70 11.66 8.39 -16.88
CA VAL A 70 12.76 8.02 -17.75
C VAL A 70 12.30 8.07 -19.19
N ASN A 71 13.11 8.70 -20.07
CA ASN A 71 12.81 8.73 -21.50
C ASN A 71 12.82 7.29 -22.05
N SER A 72 11.65 6.72 -22.18
CA SER A 72 11.43 5.34 -22.61
C SER A 72 11.24 5.33 -24.14
N ARG A 73 11.80 4.31 -24.81
CA ARG A 73 11.52 4.05 -26.24
C ARG A 73 10.02 3.76 -26.47
N ASP A 74 9.35 3.20 -25.47
CA ASP A 74 7.91 2.96 -25.51
C ASP A 74 7.16 4.13 -24.85
N LYS A 75 6.71 5.08 -25.66
CA LYS A 75 5.96 6.24 -25.18
C LYS A 75 4.59 5.89 -24.61
N LYS A 76 4.00 4.75 -25.02
CA LYS A 76 2.72 4.28 -24.52
C LYS A 76 2.82 3.75 -23.08
N TYR A 77 3.96 3.16 -22.74
CA TYR A 77 4.22 2.58 -21.42
C TYR A 77 5.54 3.13 -20.85
N PRO A 78 5.60 4.40 -20.48
CA PRO A 78 6.83 5.00 -19.98
C PRO A 78 7.27 4.32 -18.69
N THR A 79 8.58 4.14 -18.53
CA THR A 79 9.16 3.71 -17.25
C THR A 79 9.20 4.90 -16.32
N LYS A 80 8.69 4.69 -15.11
CA LYS A 80 8.73 5.67 -14.03
C LYS A 80 9.76 5.22 -13.00
N ILE A 81 10.65 6.11 -12.59
CA ILE A 81 11.51 5.89 -11.42
C ILE A 81 11.08 6.89 -10.35
N ARG A 82 10.86 6.39 -9.14
CA ARG A 82 10.47 7.21 -7.99
C ARG A 82 11.40 6.92 -6.84
N THR A 83 11.79 7.97 -6.14
CA THR A 83 12.51 7.88 -4.87
C THR A 83 11.67 8.52 -3.79
N MET A 84 11.59 7.87 -2.66
CA MET A 84 10.84 8.28 -1.48
C MET A 84 11.80 8.27 -0.31
N VAL A 85 11.84 9.38 0.43
CA VAL A 85 12.68 9.56 1.61
C VAL A 85 11.79 9.84 2.81
N GLY A 86 12.00 9.12 3.90
CA GLY A 86 11.27 9.32 5.15
C GLY A 86 12.20 9.16 6.34
N GLU A 87 12.03 10.01 7.32
CA GLU A 87 12.77 10.00 8.57
C GLU A 87 11.91 9.43 9.70
N SER A 88 12.53 8.65 10.58
CA SER A 88 12.04 8.32 11.91
C SER A 88 12.99 8.86 12.95
N GLU A 89 12.75 8.64 14.23
CA GLU A 89 13.60 9.18 15.31
C GLU A 89 15.08 8.78 15.17
N ARG A 90 15.34 7.54 14.77
CA ARG A 90 16.69 6.99 14.72
C ARG A 90 17.19 6.73 13.30
N PHE A 91 16.30 6.43 12.38
CA PHE A 91 16.67 5.99 11.03
C PHE A 91 15.99 6.81 9.95
N SER A 92 16.69 6.98 8.83
CA SER A 92 16.13 7.46 7.57
C SER A 92 16.03 6.33 6.57
N GLY A 93 14.87 6.23 5.93
CA GLY A 93 14.63 5.25 4.87
C GLY A 93 14.58 5.89 3.50
N VAL A 94 15.25 5.29 2.54
CA VAL A 94 15.19 5.67 1.13
C VAL A 94 14.67 4.50 0.32
N ARG A 95 13.47 4.63 -0.25
CA ARG A 95 12.92 3.64 -1.16
C ARG A 95 12.95 4.15 -2.58
N THR A 96 13.65 3.43 -3.45
CA THR A 96 13.64 3.68 -4.90
C THR A 96 12.94 2.54 -5.61
N PHE A 97 12.08 2.86 -6.56
CA PHE A 97 11.44 1.86 -7.38
C PHE A 97 11.31 2.27 -8.85
N GLY A 98 11.48 1.29 -9.73
CA GLY A 98 11.17 1.39 -11.14
C GLY A 98 9.84 0.71 -11.44
N ALA A 99 8.95 1.37 -12.18
CA ALA A 99 7.65 0.81 -12.56
C ALA A 99 7.40 0.94 -14.07
N ASN A 100 6.83 -0.11 -14.65
CA ASN A 100 6.37 -0.11 -16.03
C ASN A 100 5.09 -0.94 -16.16
N GLU A 101 4.05 -0.35 -16.75
CA GLU A 101 2.72 -0.97 -16.87
C GLU A 101 2.70 -2.19 -17.82
N LYS A 102 3.71 -2.36 -18.65
CA LYS A 102 3.85 -3.52 -19.55
C LYS A 102 4.43 -4.76 -18.86
N ASN A 103 5.11 -4.58 -17.72
CA ASN A 103 5.75 -5.67 -17.00
C ASN A 103 4.82 -6.86 -16.69
N PRO A 104 3.57 -6.65 -16.20
CA PRO A 104 2.66 -7.76 -15.91
C PRO A 104 2.25 -8.56 -17.14
N GLN A 105 2.28 -7.96 -18.34
CA GLN A 105 1.99 -8.68 -19.60
C GLN A 105 3.11 -9.68 -19.93
N ASN A 106 4.31 -9.43 -19.43
CA ASN A 106 5.50 -10.27 -19.61
C ASN A 106 5.78 -11.16 -18.38
N GLY A 107 4.81 -11.38 -17.49
CA GLY A 107 4.97 -12.19 -16.28
C GLY A 107 5.88 -11.57 -15.22
N ARG A 108 6.18 -10.29 -15.31
CA ARG A 108 7.04 -9.57 -14.36
C ARG A 108 6.19 -8.74 -13.38
N ARG A 109 6.72 -8.45 -12.20
CA ARG A 109 6.10 -7.45 -11.31
C ARG A 109 6.05 -6.10 -12.01
N ARG A 110 4.94 -5.34 -11.80
CA ARG A 110 4.80 -3.98 -12.34
C ARG A 110 5.90 -3.05 -11.87
N SER A 111 6.30 -3.19 -10.61
CA SER A 111 7.38 -2.42 -9.99
C SER A 111 8.36 -3.32 -9.27
N ASN A 112 9.60 -2.88 -9.20
CA ASN A 112 10.68 -3.47 -8.42
C ASN A 112 11.23 -2.40 -7.49
N ASN A 113 11.35 -2.72 -6.22
CA ASN A 113 11.66 -1.76 -5.17
C ASN A 113 12.95 -2.15 -4.45
N LEU A 114 13.78 -1.15 -4.19
CA LEU A 114 14.93 -1.21 -3.29
C LEU A 114 14.66 -0.28 -2.11
N PHE A 115 15.02 -0.71 -0.90
CA PHE A 115 14.94 0.11 0.30
C PHE A 115 16.28 0.13 1.00
N CYS A 116 16.77 1.34 1.30
CA CYS A 116 18.01 1.57 2.04
C CYS A 116 17.66 2.22 3.39
N LEU A 117 18.27 1.73 4.46
CA LEU A 117 18.13 2.25 5.82
C LEU A 117 19.43 2.89 6.26
N TYR A 118 19.36 4.13 6.72
CA TYR A 118 20.50 4.94 7.17
C TYR A 118 20.32 5.30 8.64
N ASP A 119 21.41 5.33 9.39
CA ASP A 119 21.45 5.87 10.74
C ASP A 119 21.46 7.40 10.70
N ASN A 120 20.54 8.05 11.41
CA ASN A 120 20.39 9.52 11.38
C ASN A 120 21.51 10.26 12.09
N ILE A 121 22.24 9.60 13.00
CA ILE A 121 23.33 10.24 13.75
C ILE A 121 24.61 10.24 12.96
N THR A 122 24.93 9.11 12.33
CA THR A 122 26.20 8.92 11.62
C THR A 122 26.09 9.15 10.11
N GLY A 123 24.87 9.08 9.56
CA GLY A 123 24.64 9.07 8.11
C GLY A 123 25.05 7.75 7.43
N ASN A 124 25.49 6.75 8.19
CA ASN A 124 25.94 5.48 7.64
C ASN A 124 24.78 4.68 7.08
N LEU A 125 25.02 4.01 5.95
CA LEU A 125 24.11 3.01 5.40
C LEU A 125 24.16 1.76 6.29
N VAL A 126 23.02 1.42 6.90
CA VAL A 126 22.90 0.30 7.84
C VAL A 126 22.41 -0.97 7.15
N SER A 127 21.46 -0.83 6.22
CA SER A 127 20.90 -1.98 5.53
C SER A 127 20.37 -1.64 4.14
N ILE A 128 20.45 -2.64 3.26
CA ILE A 128 19.78 -2.68 1.97
C ILE A 128 18.76 -3.82 2.01
N MET A 129 17.49 -3.52 1.77
CA MET A 129 16.40 -4.48 1.85
C MET A 129 15.61 -4.56 0.55
N SER A 130 14.92 -5.68 0.34
CA SER A 130 13.88 -5.76 -0.68
C SER A 130 12.73 -4.80 -0.34
N GLY A 131 12.60 -3.73 -1.09
CA GLY A 131 11.53 -2.76 -0.93
C GLY A 131 10.15 -3.28 -1.37
N ASP A 132 10.08 -4.43 -2.05
CA ASP A 132 8.82 -5.01 -2.53
C ASP A 132 7.92 -5.44 -1.38
N ALA A 133 8.46 -6.17 -0.39
CA ALA A 133 7.70 -6.58 0.79
C ALA A 133 7.26 -5.36 1.62
N ILE A 134 8.18 -4.41 1.84
CA ILE A 134 7.88 -3.17 2.55
C ILE A 134 6.75 -2.40 1.86
N SER A 135 6.80 -2.27 0.53
CA SER A 135 5.76 -1.58 -0.26
C SER A 135 4.40 -2.26 -0.15
N ASP A 136 4.36 -3.59 -0.21
CA ASP A 136 3.12 -4.36 -0.08
C ASP A 136 2.53 -4.18 1.34
N TYR A 137 3.36 -4.33 2.38
CA TYR A 137 2.94 -4.22 3.78
C TYR A 137 2.43 -2.82 4.12
N ARG A 138 3.19 -1.76 3.76
CA ARG A 138 2.80 -0.40 4.09
C ARG A 138 1.51 0.02 3.39
N THR A 139 1.30 -0.42 2.13
CA THR A 139 0.10 -0.08 1.38
C THR A 139 -1.13 -0.78 1.98
N ALA A 140 -1.02 -2.08 2.24
CA ALA A 140 -2.10 -2.85 2.82
C ALA A 140 -2.46 -2.36 4.23
N SER A 141 -1.47 -2.08 5.05
CA SER A 141 -1.68 -1.57 6.40
C SER A 141 -2.26 -0.15 6.40
N SER A 142 -1.82 0.74 5.51
CA SER A 142 -2.43 2.08 5.37
C SER A 142 -3.90 2.00 4.98
N ILE A 143 -4.29 1.04 4.11
CA ILE A 143 -5.69 0.77 3.77
C ILE A 143 -6.46 0.33 5.02
N ALA A 144 -5.96 -0.67 5.72
CA ALA A 144 -6.62 -1.23 6.90
C ALA A 144 -6.81 -0.18 8.00
N VAL A 145 -5.76 0.58 8.32
CA VAL A 145 -5.81 1.68 9.30
C VAL A 145 -6.76 2.80 8.84
N GLY A 146 -6.78 3.11 7.54
CA GLY A 146 -7.74 4.08 6.98
C GLY A 146 -9.18 3.65 7.18
N ILE A 147 -9.49 2.38 6.94
CA ILE A 147 -10.82 1.80 7.18
C ILE A 147 -11.21 1.95 8.66
N GLU A 148 -10.31 1.63 9.58
CA GLU A 148 -10.56 1.77 11.02
C GLU A 148 -10.77 3.24 11.43
N ALA A 149 -10.03 4.17 10.84
CA ALA A 149 -10.10 5.61 11.15
C ALA A 149 -11.36 6.30 10.61
N ILE A 150 -11.93 5.82 9.53
CA ILE A 150 -13.16 6.37 8.93
C ILE A 150 -14.37 6.21 9.86
N GLY A 151 -14.30 5.32 10.84
CA GLY A 151 -15.37 5.13 11.81
C GLY A 151 -16.49 4.24 11.25
N LEU A 152 -16.21 2.96 11.12
CA LEU A 152 -17.20 1.99 10.66
C LEU A 152 -18.36 1.85 11.65
N PRO A 153 -19.58 1.61 11.13
CA PRO A 153 -20.74 1.34 11.98
C PRO A 153 -20.45 0.18 12.95
N ASP A 154 -21.11 0.15 14.11
CA ASP A 154 -20.95 -0.94 15.10
C ASP A 154 -21.49 -2.28 14.62
N THR A 155 -22.06 -2.33 13.44
CA THR A 155 -22.57 -3.52 12.75
C THR A 155 -21.50 -4.25 11.95
N GLU A 156 -21.81 -5.48 11.54
CA GLU A 156 -21.04 -6.23 10.54
C GLU A 156 -20.97 -5.45 9.23
N TYR A 157 -19.81 -5.46 8.57
CA TYR A 157 -19.58 -4.74 7.31
C TYR A 157 -18.92 -5.64 6.27
N SER A 158 -19.03 -5.23 5.02
CA SER A 158 -18.52 -5.91 3.84
C SER A 158 -17.50 -5.07 3.08
N VAL A 159 -16.46 -5.71 2.56
CA VAL A 159 -15.41 -5.06 1.77
C VAL A 159 -15.32 -5.71 0.41
N SER A 160 -15.21 -4.90 -0.64
CA SER A 160 -14.82 -5.37 -1.96
C SER A 160 -13.37 -5.02 -2.25
N VAL A 161 -12.53 -6.01 -2.57
CA VAL A 161 -11.14 -5.83 -2.96
C VAL A 161 -11.02 -6.01 -4.48
N LEU A 162 -10.83 -4.90 -5.18
CA LEU A 162 -10.65 -4.89 -6.62
C LEU A 162 -9.16 -5.11 -6.93
N GLY A 163 -8.84 -6.28 -7.48
CA GLY A 163 -7.48 -6.66 -7.84
C GLY A 163 -6.78 -7.51 -6.77
N ILE A 164 -6.63 -8.81 -7.04
CA ILE A 164 -5.87 -9.75 -6.19
C ILE A 164 -4.41 -9.91 -6.66
N GLY A 165 -3.74 -8.81 -6.96
CA GLY A 165 -2.30 -8.76 -7.15
C GLY A 165 -1.54 -8.75 -5.81
N ALA A 166 -0.25 -8.39 -5.83
CA ALA A 166 0.57 -8.34 -4.61
C ALA A 166 -0.07 -7.48 -3.51
N VAL A 167 -0.52 -6.27 -3.84
CA VAL A 167 -1.17 -5.37 -2.89
C VAL A 167 -2.52 -5.93 -2.42
N GLY A 168 -3.43 -6.29 -3.35
CA GLY A 168 -4.76 -6.76 -2.97
C GLY A 168 -4.75 -8.04 -2.13
N THR A 169 -3.84 -8.98 -2.43
CA THR A 169 -3.63 -10.17 -1.58
C THR A 169 -3.18 -9.77 -0.18
N THR A 170 -2.24 -8.84 -0.08
CA THR A 170 -1.73 -8.36 1.21
C THR A 170 -2.79 -7.60 2.00
N VAL A 171 -3.67 -6.84 1.31
CA VAL A 171 -4.81 -6.13 1.91
C VAL A 171 -5.76 -7.09 2.62
N VAL A 172 -6.06 -8.25 2.06
CA VAL A 172 -6.93 -9.24 2.73
C VAL A 172 -6.38 -9.60 4.12
N PHE A 173 -5.07 -9.87 4.24
CA PHE A 173 -4.45 -10.15 5.55
C PHE A 173 -4.48 -8.94 6.49
N ALA A 174 -4.25 -7.74 5.97
CA ALA A 174 -4.31 -6.53 6.80
C ALA A 174 -5.71 -6.26 7.34
N LEU A 175 -6.75 -6.48 6.53
CA LEU A 175 -8.16 -6.35 6.93
C LEU A 175 -8.57 -7.38 7.99
N THR A 176 -8.09 -8.62 7.86
CA THR A 176 -8.38 -9.67 8.84
C THR A 176 -7.69 -9.45 10.18
N ALA A 177 -6.65 -8.62 10.20
CA ALA A 177 -5.92 -8.25 11.42
C ALA A 177 -6.50 -7.04 12.16
N LEU A 178 -7.52 -6.38 11.62
CA LEU A 178 -8.21 -5.28 12.27
C LEU A 178 -8.88 -5.74 13.58
N ARG A 179 -9.05 -4.82 14.52
CA ARG A 179 -9.79 -5.06 15.76
C ARG A 179 -11.22 -5.56 15.48
N ARG A 180 -11.83 -5.05 14.42
CA ARG A 180 -13.12 -5.46 13.88
C ARG A 180 -12.93 -5.80 12.40
N PRO A 181 -12.63 -7.07 12.08
CA PRO A 181 -12.48 -7.48 10.70
C PRO A 181 -13.82 -7.47 9.95
N PRO A 182 -13.82 -7.32 8.61
CA PRO A 182 -15.04 -7.43 7.83
C PRO A 182 -15.63 -8.85 7.96
N LYS A 183 -16.96 -8.93 7.91
CA LYS A 183 -17.66 -10.22 7.84
C LYS A 183 -17.43 -10.90 6.49
N THR A 184 -17.46 -10.08 5.43
CA THR A 184 -17.38 -10.57 4.04
C THR A 184 -16.33 -9.77 3.28
N ILE A 185 -15.49 -10.46 2.52
CA ILE A 185 -14.59 -9.86 1.54
C ILE A 185 -14.91 -10.42 0.16
N GLN A 186 -15.48 -9.59 -0.70
CA GLN A 186 -15.65 -9.89 -2.11
C GLN A 186 -14.36 -9.58 -2.87
N MET A 187 -13.95 -10.45 -3.78
CA MET A 187 -12.68 -10.31 -4.48
C MET A 187 -12.82 -10.56 -5.97
N VAL A 188 -12.21 -9.70 -6.77
CA VAL A 188 -12.13 -9.85 -8.22
C VAL A 188 -10.68 -9.66 -8.70
N ALA A 189 -10.25 -10.47 -9.66
CA ALA A 189 -8.95 -10.30 -10.31
C ALA A 189 -9.08 -9.47 -11.58
N ALA A 190 -8.04 -8.69 -11.90
CA ALA A 190 -7.99 -7.94 -13.16
C ALA A 190 -7.91 -8.81 -14.42
N ARG A 191 -7.45 -10.06 -14.29
CA ARG A 191 -7.23 -11.00 -15.42
C ARG A 191 -7.33 -12.44 -14.93
N LYS A 192 -7.69 -13.35 -15.84
CA LYS A 192 -7.74 -14.79 -15.54
C LYS A 192 -6.36 -15.47 -15.41
N CYS A 193 -5.30 -14.93 -16.02
CA CYS A 193 -3.90 -15.35 -15.88
C CYS A 193 -3.68 -16.88 -15.95
N GLY A 194 -4.12 -17.54 -17.02
CA GLY A 194 -3.96 -18.98 -17.20
C GLY A 194 -5.08 -19.85 -16.62
N PHE A 195 -6.00 -19.30 -15.85
CA PHE A 195 -7.22 -19.97 -15.40
C PHE A 195 -8.33 -19.87 -16.45
N SER A 196 -9.35 -20.72 -16.37
CA SER A 196 -10.48 -20.69 -17.31
C SER A 196 -11.30 -19.40 -17.16
N SER A 197 -11.43 -18.89 -15.93
CA SER A 197 -12.15 -17.66 -15.61
C SER A 197 -11.45 -16.85 -14.51
N VAL A 198 -11.92 -15.61 -14.29
CA VAL A 198 -11.46 -14.74 -13.20
C VAL A 198 -11.85 -15.35 -11.86
N ARG A 199 -13.08 -15.84 -11.74
CA ARG A 199 -13.60 -16.48 -10.53
C ARG A 199 -12.78 -17.70 -10.13
N GLU A 200 -12.40 -18.55 -11.08
CA GLU A 200 -11.55 -19.71 -10.81
C GLU A 200 -10.19 -19.30 -10.25
N ARG A 201 -9.58 -18.29 -10.82
CA ARG A 201 -8.35 -17.73 -10.31
C ARG A 201 -8.51 -17.24 -8.86
N VAL A 202 -9.57 -16.51 -8.55
CA VAL A 202 -9.84 -16.02 -7.18
C VAL A 202 -10.11 -17.18 -6.23
N LYS A 203 -10.89 -18.18 -6.63
CA LYS A 203 -11.11 -19.39 -5.83
C LYS A 203 -9.80 -20.10 -5.48
N HIS A 204 -8.92 -20.27 -6.48
CA HIS A 204 -7.60 -20.85 -6.25
C HIS A 204 -6.80 -20.08 -5.18
N TYR A 205 -6.80 -18.75 -5.22
CA TYR A 205 -6.14 -17.93 -4.19
C TYR A 205 -6.80 -18.09 -2.81
N ILE A 206 -8.12 -18.16 -2.75
CA ILE A 206 -8.84 -18.40 -1.50
C ILE A 206 -8.38 -19.72 -0.88
N GLU A 207 -8.34 -20.78 -1.66
CA GLU A 207 -8.00 -22.12 -1.18
C GLU A 207 -6.52 -22.27 -0.85
N SER A 208 -5.63 -21.83 -1.74
CA SER A 208 -4.19 -22.05 -1.61
C SER A 208 -3.49 -21.08 -0.66
N THR A 209 -4.05 -19.89 -0.44
CA THR A 209 -3.39 -18.83 0.31
C THR A 209 -4.17 -18.41 1.54
N PHE A 210 -5.45 -18.09 1.39
CA PHE A 210 -6.21 -17.49 2.50
C PHE A 210 -6.70 -18.54 3.48
N LYS A 211 -7.39 -19.58 3.05
CA LYS A 211 -7.90 -20.64 3.95
C LYS A 211 -6.81 -21.34 4.77
N VAL A 212 -5.59 -21.41 4.22
CA VAL A 212 -4.46 -22.02 4.92
C VAL A 212 -3.86 -21.10 5.99
N LYS A 213 -4.00 -19.79 5.83
CA LYS A 213 -3.28 -18.78 6.64
C LYS A 213 -4.19 -17.88 7.47
N LEU A 214 -5.50 -17.93 7.27
CA LEU A 214 -6.47 -17.13 8.02
C LEU A 214 -7.17 -17.99 9.06
N ASP A 215 -6.95 -17.67 10.33
CA ASP A 215 -7.57 -18.38 11.47
C ASP A 215 -9.02 -17.93 11.73
N GLN A 216 -9.52 -16.93 11.00
CA GLN A 216 -10.81 -16.30 11.24
C GLN A 216 -11.86 -16.73 10.22
N LYS A 217 -13.12 -16.87 10.69
CA LYS A 217 -14.29 -17.11 9.83
C LYS A 217 -14.70 -15.80 9.14
N ILE A 218 -14.07 -15.51 8.02
CA ILE A 218 -14.44 -14.42 7.10
C ILE A 218 -14.94 -15.06 5.83
N ASP A 219 -16.08 -14.61 5.35
CA ASP A 219 -16.63 -15.08 4.09
C ASP A 219 -15.88 -14.46 2.92
N LEU A 220 -15.03 -15.26 2.27
CA LEU A 220 -14.26 -14.84 1.09
C LEU A 220 -15.02 -15.23 -0.18
N ILE A 221 -15.55 -14.26 -0.90
CA ILE A 221 -16.43 -14.45 -2.05
C ILE A 221 -15.66 -14.15 -3.35
N PRO A 222 -15.45 -15.16 -4.23
CA PRO A 222 -14.84 -14.95 -5.53
C PRO A 222 -15.84 -14.38 -6.54
N CYS A 223 -15.55 -13.26 -7.14
CA CYS A 223 -16.36 -12.61 -8.16
C CYS A 223 -15.75 -12.80 -9.56
N GLU A 224 -16.60 -12.96 -10.57
CA GLU A 224 -16.19 -13.06 -11.98
C GLU A 224 -15.96 -11.67 -12.57
N THR A 225 -16.82 -10.71 -12.23
CA THR A 225 -16.82 -9.37 -12.80
C THR A 225 -16.73 -8.28 -11.72
N LEU A 226 -16.31 -7.09 -12.15
CA LEU A 226 -16.34 -5.90 -11.30
C LEU A 226 -17.76 -5.56 -10.83
N LYS A 227 -18.74 -5.70 -11.71
CA LYS A 227 -20.14 -5.43 -11.40
C LYS A 227 -20.64 -6.34 -10.29
N GLU A 228 -20.23 -7.60 -10.27
CA GLU A 228 -20.53 -8.53 -9.19
C GLU A 228 -19.83 -8.14 -7.89
N ALA A 229 -18.53 -7.81 -7.95
CA ALA A 229 -17.73 -7.38 -6.80
C ALA A 229 -18.20 -6.04 -6.20
N LEU A 230 -18.84 -5.19 -6.99
CA LEU A 230 -19.40 -3.90 -6.59
C LEU A 230 -20.92 -4.00 -6.32
N GLY A 231 -21.43 -5.16 -5.95
CA GLY A 231 -22.84 -5.41 -5.65
C GLY A 231 -23.42 -4.46 -4.59
N ARG A 232 -24.76 -4.55 -4.40
CA ARG A 232 -25.53 -3.54 -3.64
C ARG A 232 -25.22 -3.44 -2.15
N ASP A 233 -24.60 -4.45 -1.57
CA ASP A 233 -24.43 -4.59 -0.11
C ASP A 233 -22.96 -4.44 0.32
N ILE A 234 -22.16 -3.69 -0.45
CA ILE A 234 -20.77 -3.39 -0.13
C ILE A 234 -20.68 -2.06 0.60
N ASP A 235 -20.08 -2.07 1.79
CA ASP A 235 -19.85 -0.88 2.58
C ASP A 235 -18.57 -0.15 2.16
N ILE A 236 -17.52 -0.92 1.81
CA ILE A 236 -16.21 -0.39 1.47
C ILE A 236 -15.69 -1.00 0.17
N VAL A 237 -15.20 -0.17 -0.71
CA VAL A 237 -14.49 -0.59 -1.92
C VAL A 237 -13.01 -0.23 -1.79
N VAL A 238 -12.15 -1.23 -1.90
CA VAL A 238 -10.70 -1.06 -1.96
C VAL A 238 -10.23 -1.26 -3.40
N ASP A 239 -9.79 -0.18 -4.03
CA ASP A 239 -9.24 -0.22 -5.37
C ASP A 239 -7.72 -0.48 -5.34
N ALA A 240 -7.34 -1.73 -5.59
CA ALA A 240 -5.95 -2.18 -5.76
C ALA A 240 -5.63 -2.56 -7.22
N MET A 241 -6.49 -2.18 -8.17
CA MET A 241 -6.28 -2.43 -9.59
C MET A 241 -5.34 -1.41 -10.23
N SER A 242 -4.71 -1.85 -11.30
CA SER A 242 -3.78 -1.04 -12.10
C SER A 242 -4.30 -0.73 -13.51
N LEU A 243 -5.57 -1.00 -13.79
CA LEU A 243 -6.11 -0.94 -15.16
C LEU A 243 -7.05 0.27 -15.34
N PRO A 244 -6.87 1.08 -16.39
CA PRO A 244 -7.77 2.19 -16.68
C PRO A 244 -9.14 1.77 -17.22
N HIS A 245 -9.33 0.49 -17.58
CA HIS A 245 -10.50 0.02 -18.34
C HIS A 245 -11.77 -0.25 -17.51
N TYR A 246 -11.73 -0.05 -16.21
CA TYR A 246 -12.90 -0.30 -15.33
C TYR A 246 -13.56 0.98 -14.82
N GLN A 247 -13.12 2.13 -15.27
CA GLN A 247 -13.63 3.42 -14.84
C GLN A 247 -15.15 3.57 -15.04
N GLU A 248 -15.68 3.08 -16.17
CA GLU A 248 -17.12 3.12 -16.45
C GLU A 248 -17.92 2.33 -15.41
N VAL A 249 -17.49 1.10 -15.09
CA VAL A 249 -18.17 0.25 -14.11
C VAL A 249 -18.14 0.87 -12.71
N VAL A 250 -17.01 1.45 -12.32
CA VAL A 250 -16.89 2.16 -11.05
C VAL A 250 -17.78 3.38 -11.02
N ASN A 251 -17.81 4.16 -12.09
CA ASN A 251 -18.65 5.36 -12.19
C ASN A 251 -20.14 5.02 -12.09
N GLU A 252 -20.62 3.99 -12.79
CA GLU A 252 -22.01 3.50 -12.66
C GLU A 252 -22.32 3.10 -11.21
N THR A 253 -21.39 2.41 -10.56
CA THR A 253 -21.57 1.99 -9.17
C THR A 253 -21.65 3.20 -8.25
N VAL A 254 -20.73 4.16 -8.38
CA VAL A 254 -20.71 5.39 -7.57
C VAL A 254 -22.00 6.20 -7.76
N LEU A 255 -22.56 6.22 -8.97
CA LEU A 255 -23.86 6.88 -9.22
C LEU A 255 -25.00 6.24 -8.43
N ASN A 256 -24.92 4.97 -8.11
CA ASN A 256 -25.93 4.18 -7.43
C ASN A 256 -25.63 3.91 -5.93
N LEU A 257 -24.52 4.46 -5.39
CA LEU A 257 -24.16 4.30 -3.99
C LEU A 257 -25.23 4.90 -3.07
N LYS A 258 -25.55 4.15 -2.02
CA LYS A 258 -26.34 4.62 -0.88
C LYS A 258 -25.43 5.39 0.08
N ASN A 259 -25.97 6.20 0.95
CA ASN A 259 -25.32 7.20 1.80
C ASN A 259 -24.32 6.67 2.87
N ARG A 260 -23.68 5.52 2.70
CA ARG A 260 -22.74 4.95 3.69
C ARG A 260 -21.61 4.12 3.08
N ASN A 261 -21.17 4.47 1.88
CA ASN A 261 -20.10 3.71 1.24
C ASN A 261 -18.79 4.50 1.21
N HIS A 262 -17.69 3.80 1.40
CA HIS A 262 -16.35 4.40 1.36
C HIS A 262 -15.54 3.82 0.22
N PHE A 263 -14.80 4.68 -0.47
CA PHE A 263 -13.92 4.30 -1.56
C PHE A 263 -12.46 4.55 -1.19
N ILE A 264 -11.63 3.50 -1.24
CA ILE A 264 -10.23 3.56 -0.85
C ILE A 264 -9.35 3.26 -2.06
N TYR A 265 -8.48 4.18 -2.40
CA TYR A 265 -7.55 4.08 -3.52
C TYR A 265 -6.15 3.72 -3.02
N ALA A 266 -5.68 2.52 -3.36
CA ALA A 266 -4.33 2.06 -3.01
C ALA A 266 -3.21 2.81 -3.76
N ASP A 267 -3.52 3.51 -4.83
CA ASP A 267 -2.56 4.28 -5.63
C ASP A 267 -3.24 5.52 -6.23
N ALA A 268 -2.83 6.69 -5.80
CA ALA A 268 -3.36 7.97 -6.27
C ALA A 268 -3.22 8.18 -7.80
N ASP A 269 -2.22 7.56 -8.42
CA ASP A 269 -1.99 7.67 -9.87
C ASP A 269 -3.05 6.92 -10.71
N LYS A 270 -3.93 6.15 -10.08
CA LYS A 270 -4.78 5.16 -10.76
C LYS A 270 -6.23 5.15 -10.29
N GLN A 271 -6.71 6.32 -9.91
CA GLN A 271 -8.10 6.46 -9.52
C GLN A 271 -9.05 6.12 -10.67
N ALA A 272 -9.96 5.20 -10.41
CA ALA A 272 -11.00 4.83 -11.36
C ALA A 272 -12.18 5.81 -11.38
N LEU A 273 -12.30 6.66 -10.35
CA LEU A 273 -13.37 7.64 -10.23
C LEU A 273 -13.20 8.76 -11.26
N ALA A 274 -14.23 9.08 -11.99
CA ALA A 274 -14.24 10.25 -12.86
C ALA A 274 -14.25 11.56 -12.04
N ALA A 275 -13.57 12.58 -12.55
CA ALA A 275 -13.51 13.89 -11.89
C ALA A 275 -14.91 14.48 -11.64
N SER A 276 -15.86 14.24 -12.55
CA SER A 276 -17.26 14.69 -12.45
C SER A 276 -18.04 14.05 -11.28
N LEU A 277 -17.53 12.99 -10.68
CA LEU A 277 -18.18 12.30 -9.56
C LEU A 277 -17.54 12.62 -8.20
N VAL A 278 -16.49 13.44 -8.19
CA VAL A 278 -15.80 13.82 -6.94
C VAL A 278 -16.78 14.45 -5.95
N ASP A 279 -17.64 15.34 -6.40
CA ASP A 279 -18.60 16.06 -5.55
C ASP A 279 -19.71 15.18 -4.96
N LYS A 280 -19.82 13.91 -5.39
CA LYS A 280 -20.70 12.95 -4.73
C LYS A 280 -20.24 12.56 -3.34
N PHE A 281 -18.94 12.67 -3.07
CA PHE A 281 -18.38 12.29 -1.79
C PHE A 281 -18.38 13.49 -0.83
N HIS A 282 -18.82 13.25 0.39
CA HIS A 282 -18.87 14.28 1.44
C HIS A 282 -17.49 14.64 1.93
N THR A 283 -16.55 13.71 1.91
CA THR A 283 -15.22 13.89 2.48
C THR A 283 -14.14 13.22 1.62
N HIS A 284 -13.04 13.91 1.42
CA HIS A 284 -11.85 13.38 0.77
C HIS A 284 -10.68 13.30 1.75
N ILE A 285 -10.25 12.08 2.04
CA ILE A 285 -9.21 11.79 3.02
C ILE A 285 -7.92 11.44 2.31
N PHE A 286 -6.80 11.96 2.82
CA PHE A 286 -5.45 11.67 2.32
C PHE A 286 -4.53 11.22 3.45
N ASP A 287 -3.61 10.32 3.14
CA ASP A 287 -2.49 10.03 4.05
C ASP A 287 -1.53 11.22 4.16
N SER A 288 -1.39 12.05 3.10
CA SER A 288 -0.69 13.33 3.11
C SER A 288 -1.26 14.32 2.10
N ILE A 289 -1.94 15.35 2.58
CA ILE A 289 -2.40 16.48 1.75
C ILE A 289 -1.20 17.22 1.13
N LYS A 290 -0.11 17.39 1.87
CA LYS A 290 1.11 18.04 1.39
C LYS A 290 1.70 17.33 0.17
N LEU A 291 1.85 16.01 0.22
CA LEU A 291 2.33 15.22 -0.92
C LEU A 291 1.31 15.16 -2.05
N ALA A 292 0.01 15.07 -1.74
CA ALA A 292 -1.04 15.08 -2.74
C ALA A 292 -1.00 16.36 -3.58
N ARG A 293 -0.88 17.54 -2.97
CA ARG A 293 -0.74 18.82 -3.67
C ARG A 293 0.51 18.89 -4.55
N ARG A 294 1.64 18.32 -4.13
CA ARG A 294 2.86 18.26 -4.96
C ARG A 294 2.70 17.34 -6.17
N LEU A 295 1.89 16.31 -6.07
CA LEU A 295 1.64 15.35 -7.15
C LEU A 295 0.49 15.77 -8.06
N GLU A 296 -0.28 16.78 -7.70
CA GLU A 296 -1.49 17.24 -8.41
C GLU A 296 -1.24 17.43 -9.90
N SER A 297 -0.13 18.06 -10.27
CA SER A 297 0.25 18.30 -11.67
C SER A 297 0.55 17.02 -12.47
N SER A 298 0.81 15.90 -11.79
CA SER A 298 1.20 14.63 -12.41
C SER A 298 0.13 13.55 -12.37
N VAL A 299 -0.96 13.74 -11.61
CA VAL A 299 -1.95 12.69 -11.29
C VAL A 299 -3.34 12.94 -11.89
N GLY A 300 -3.58 14.12 -12.46
CA GLY A 300 -4.78 14.39 -13.23
C GLY A 300 -5.95 15.00 -12.46
N ASN A 301 -7.05 15.22 -13.17
CA ASN A 301 -8.17 16.06 -12.73
C ASN A 301 -8.94 15.54 -11.51
N THR A 302 -8.99 14.23 -11.30
CA THR A 302 -9.70 13.65 -10.14
C THR A 302 -9.04 14.05 -8.82
N LEU A 303 -7.71 13.94 -8.74
CA LEU A 303 -6.97 14.34 -7.53
C LEU A 303 -7.11 15.83 -7.28
N LYS A 304 -7.05 16.64 -8.34
CA LYS A 304 -7.27 18.09 -8.26
C LYS A 304 -8.64 18.42 -7.68
N GLY A 305 -9.70 17.84 -8.24
CA GLY A 305 -11.07 18.05 -7.74
C GLY A 305 -11.22 17.63 -6.26
N GLN A 306 -10.62 16.52 -5.86
CA GLN A 306 -10.61 16.11 -4.46
C GLN A 306 -9.91 17.11 -3.55
N LEU A 307 -8.76 17.67 -3.98
CA LEU A 307 -7.97 18.63 -3.17
C LEU A 307 -8.61 20.02 -3.10
N GLU A 308 -9.43 20.38 -4.07
CA GLU A 308 -10.21 21.63 -4.11
C GLU A 308 -11.52 21.54 -3.31
N ASN A 309 -11.94 20.34 -2.91
CA ASN A 309 -13.15 20.14 -2.11
C ASN A 309 -12.97 20.74 -0.70
N PRO A 310 -13.97 21.47 -0.15
CA PRO A 310 -13.89 22.07 1.16
C PRO A 310 -13.77 21.05 2.30
N ASN A 311 -14.16 19.81 2.08
CA ASN A 311 -14.15 18.73 3.07
C ASN A 311 -12.94 17.79 2.91
N VAL A 312 -11.77 18.34 2.67
CA VAL A 312 -10.52 17.59 2.59
C VAL A 312 -9.93 17.39 3.99
N LEU A 313 -9.68 16.14 4.36
CA LEU A 313 -9.14 15.75 5.64
C LEU A 313 -7.82 14.97 5.52
N SER A 314 -6.97 15.09 6.51
CA SER A 314 -5.85 14.17 6.66
C SER A 314 -6.25 12.96 7.51
N ILE A 315 -5.72 11.78 7.18
CA ILE A 315 -5.92 10.58 8.01
C ILE A 315 -5.43 10.79 9.45
N SER A 316 -4.39 11.60 9.64
CA SER A 316 -3.88 11.90 10.98
C SER A 316 -4.87 12.66 11.84
N ALA A 317 -5.70 13.54 11.26
CA ALA A 317 -6.75 14.25 11.99
C ALA A 317 -7.84 13.27 12.49
N LEU A 318 -8.25 12.32 11.64
CA LEU A 318 -9.19 11.26 12.04
C LEU A 318 -8.61 10.40 13.17
N LEU A 319 -7.36 9.96 13.05
CA LEU A 319 -6.70 9.12 14.05
C LEU A 319 -6.49 9.82 15.39
N ARG A 320 -6.46 11.17 15.41
CA ARG A 320 -6.40 11.96 16.65
C ARG A 320 -7.77 12.38 17.18
N ASN A 321 -8.85 11.97 16.52
CA ASN A 321 -10.23 12.41 16.82
C ASN A 321 -10.42 13.93 16.72
N GLU A 322 -9.68 14.58 15.84
CA GLU A 322 -9.79 16.04 15.56
C GLU A 322 -10.78 16.33 14.43
N ALA A 323 -11.19 15.31 13.70
CA ALA A 323 -12.16 15.37 12.62
C ALA A 323 -12.92 14.05 12.52
N GLU A 324 -14.06 14.07 11.83
CA GLU A 324 -14.86 12.90 11.51
C GLU A 324 -15.06 12.80 10.00
N ALA A 325 -15.04 11.57 9.48
CA ALA A 325 -15.34 11.31 8.08
C ALA A 325 -16.86 11.41 7.85
N GLY A 326 -17.24 11.98 6.71
CA GLY A 326 -18.65 11.96 6.28
C GLY A 326 -19.11 10.55 5.89
N PRO A 327 -20.43 10.35 5.75
CA PRO A 327 -21.03 9.04 5.49
C PRO A 327 -20.63 8.43 4.14
N LEU A 328 -20.24 9.25 3.20
CA LEU A 328 -19.71 8.84 1.89
C LEU A 328 -18.36 9.54 1.69
N SER A 329 -17.28 8.78 1.76
CA SER A 329 -15.93 9.36 1.71
C SER A 329 -14.98 8.60 0.80
N THR A 330 -13.95 9.30 0.32
CA THR A 330 -12.81 8.68 -0.33
C THR A 330 -11.60 8.70 0.60
N TYR A 331 -10.76 7.68 0.53
CA TYR A 331 -9.43 7.69 1.11
C TYR A 331 -8.39 7.39 0.04
N THR A 332 -7.53 8.34 -0.23
CA THR A 332 -6.51 8.26 -1.28
C THR A 332 -5.12 8.13 -0.65
N ILE A 333 -4.45 7.03 -0.94
CA ILE A 333 -3.11 6.75 -0.45
C ILE A 333 -2.09 7.30 -1.44
N ILE A 334 -1.41 8.35 -1.05
CA ILE A 334 -0.28 8.92 -1.79
C ILE A 334 0.98 8.08 -1.56
N GLY A 335 1.04 7.45 -0.40
CA GLY A 335 2.16 6.63 0.07
C GLY A 335 3.19 7.44 0.81
N LEU A 336 3.09 7.45 2.13
CA LEU A 336 4.00 8.16 3.02
C LEU A 336 5.32 7.40 3.20
N PRO A 337 6.47 8.00 2.86
CA PRO A 337 7.78 7.37 3.02
C PRO A 337 8.13 7.02 4.46
N ILE A 338 7.61 7.74 5.43
CA ILE A 338 7.84 7.46 6.87
C ILE A 338 7.30 6.10 7.28
N ILE A 339 6.23 5.60 6.64
CA ILE A 339 5.70 4.27 6.91
C ILE A 339 6.66 3.20 6.36
N ASP A 340 7.22 3.45 5.16
CA ASP A 340 8.27 2.57 4.61
C ASP A 340 9.46 2.50 5.58
N THR A 341 9.89 3.64 6.16
CA THR A 341 10.98 3.73 7.14
C THR A 341 10.64 3.01 8.44
N ALA A 342 9.45 3.20 8.97
CA ALA A 342 9.01 2.55 10.21
C ALA A 342 8.98 1.02 10.05
N ILE A 343 8.40 0.51 8.95
CA ILE A 343 8.35 -0.92 8.66
C ILE A 343 9.76 -1.47 8.36
N GLY A 344 10.58 -0.76 7.59
CA GLY A 344 11.97 -1.16 7.34
C GLY A 344 12.79 -1.24 8.63
N THR A 345 12.60 -0.30 9.54
CA THR A 345 13.23 -0.31 10.87
C THR A 345 12.77 -1.50 11.72
N LEU A 346 11.44 -1.79 11.73
CA LEU A 346 10.90 -2.96 12.41
C LEU A 346 11.53 -4.25 11.88
N ILE A 347 11.57 -4.41 10.57
CA ILE A 347 12.17 -5.59 9.91
C ILE A 347 13.65 -5.74 10.27
N TYR A 348 14.40 -4.63 10.17
CA TYR A 348 15.83 -4.64 10.51
C TYR A 348 16.08 -5.06 11.96
N LYS A 349 15.37 -4.43 12.91
CA LYS A 349 15.52 -4.74 14.34
C LYS A 349 15.12 -6.17 14.67
N SER A 350 14.06 -6.69 14.05
CA SER A 350 13.61 -8.06 14.26
C SER A 350 14.63 -9.10 13.78
N LEU A 351 15.27 -8.85 12.64
CA LEU A 351 16.18 -9.81 12.01
C LEU A 351 17.63 -9.69 12.51
N ARG A 352 18.04 -8.55 13.02
CA ARG A 352 19.45 -8.27 13.36
C ARG A 352 19.66 -7.78 14.79
N GLY A 353 18.60 -7.60 15.55
CA GLY A 353 18.62 -6.96 16.85
C GLY A 353 18.69 -5.43 16.75
N ASP A 354 18.58 -4.76 17.87
CA ASP A 354 18.84 -3.31 17.92
C ASP A 354 20.37 -3.12 18.02
N PRO A 355 21.03 -2.52 17.02
CA PRO A 355 22.47 -2.35 17.01
C PRO A 355 23.00 -1.48 18.14
N TYR A 356 22.10 -0.84 18.91
CA TYR A 356 22.43 0.11 19.96
C TYR A 356 21.97 -0.32 21.35
N VAL A 357 21.44 -1.53 21.50
CA VAL A 357 21.24 -2.19 22.80
C VAL A 357 22.47 -3.05 23.07
N MET A 358 23.53 -2.43 23.61
CA MET A 358 24.63 -3.10 24.29
C MET A 358 24.40 -3.03 25.80
#